data_c6b7f11f40ec33a4e3abf7e76ebd9a21
#
_entry.id   c6b7f11f40ec33a4e3abf7e76ebd9a21
#
_cell.length_a   1.000
_cell.length_b   1.000
_cell.length_c   1.000
_cell.angle_alpha   90.00
_cell.angle_beta   90.00
_cell.angle_gamma   90.00
#
_symmetry.space_group_name_H-M   'P 1'
#
loop_
_entity.id
_entity.type
_entity.pdbx_description
1 polymer ?
#
loop_
_entity_poly.entity_id
_entity_poly.type
_entity_poly.pdbx_seq_one_letter_code
_entity_poly.pdbx_strand_id
1 'polypeptide(L)'
;MPAAADNDLDARVSALTTPFKGSVMLYAKNLRTGRDFGRGAETKVRTASTIKLPILCALESLIDAGKVRWDERLLLKADDKVTGSGVMGNLADGTDLTVRNVAILMIIVSDNTATNLILDRITADAVNDYLDAIGLPLTRSNRKVRGDGAKLKDPTGWSRAGLIEENKKYGLGVTTPREMVRLLELLEQGKVVSPAVSKDVLDILKMQHEREGIARHAPDDVEIASKHGSLDALRSDVGIVYTPGGPIAIAITVDDMPDTDYSPDNVGDKLIWELGQVLAAGLQ
;
A
#
# COMPACT_ATOMS: atom_id res chain seq x y z
N MET A 1 8.48 33.80 -2.42
CA MET A 1 8.58 33.09 -3.70
C MET A 1 8.05 31.64 -3.69
N PRO A 2 7.12 31.22 -2.79
CA PRO A 2 6.50 29.88 -2.87
C PRO A 2 5.52 29.74 -4.05
N ALA A 3 4.72 30.75 -4.36
CA ALA A 3 3.63 30.65 -5.34
C ALA A 3 4.05 30.31 -6.80
N ALA A 4 5.26 30.68 -7.24
CA ALA A 4 5.73 30.37 -8.59
C ALA A 4 6.17 28.90 -8.74
N ALA A 5 6.77 28.32 -7.69
CA ALA A 5 7.20 26.92 -7.68
C ALA A 5 5.99 25.95 -7.57
N ASP A 6 4.95 26.34 -6.86
CA ASP A 6 3.72 25.56 -6.73
C ASP A 6 2.90 25.57 -8.04
N ASN A 7 2.88 26.69 -8.77
CA ASN A 7 2.27 26.78 -10.10
C ASN A 7 2.99 25.92 -11.14
N ASP A 8 4.32 25.79 -11.07
CA ASP A 8 5.09 24.92 -11.96
C ASP A 8 4.78 23.44 -11.68
N LEU A 9 4.73 23.02 -10.40
CA LEU A 9 4.40 21.66 -10.04
C LEU A 9 2.98 21.27 -10.49
N ASP A 10 2.00 22.17 -10.28
CA ASP A 10 0.63 21.93 -10.73
C ASP A 10 0.53 21.81 -12.25
N ALA A 11 1.24 22.64 -13.01
CA ALA A 11 1.29 22.57 -14.46
C ALA A 11 1.90 21.23 -14.95
N ARG A 12 2.99 20.79 -14.34
CA ARG A 12 3.66 19.51 -14.68
C ARG A 12 2.77 18.31 -14.37
N VAL A 13 2.12 18.27 -13.21
CA VAL A 13 1.16 17.22 -12.85
C VAL A 13 -0.05 17.26 -13.80
N SER A 14 -0.55 18.45 -14.17
CA SER A 14 -1.65 18.60 -15.13
C SER A 14 -1.29 18.06 -16.50
N ALA A 15 -0.08 18.32 -16.99
CA ALA A 15 0.38 17.82 -18.29
C ALA A 15 0.34 16.28 -18.38
N LEU A 16 0.61 15.58 -17.27
CA LEU A 16 0.56 14.13 -17.19
C LEU A 16 -0.87 13.59 -17.00
N THR A 17 -1.68 14.26 -16.18
CA THR A 17 -2.99 13.72 -15.78
C THR A 17 -4.12 14.08 -16.74
N THR A 18 -4.04 15.22 -17.45
CA THR A 18 -5.09 15.67 -18.39
C THR A 18 -5.32 14.70 -19.57
N PRO A 19 -4.28 14.14 -20.22
CA PRO A 19 -4.47 13.18 -21.31
C PRO A 19 -4.86 11.79 -20.83
N PHE A 20 -4.74 11.50 -19.55
CA PHE A 20 -4.97 10.17 -19.01
C PHE A 20 -6.46 9.80 -19.03
N LYS A 21 -6.78 8.60 -19.53
CA LYS A 21 -8.14 8.06 -19.54
C LYS A 21 -8.38 7.23 -18.29
N GLY A 22 -8.99 7.85 -17.30
CA GLY A 22 -9.26 7.28 -15.97
C GLY A 22 -9.29 8.38 -14.93
N SER A 23 -9.36 8.00 -13.67
CA SER A 23 -9.30 8.90 -12.54
C SER A 23 -7.92 8.85 -11.86
N VAL A 24 -7.41 10.02 -11.43
CA VAL A 24 -6.12 10.14 -10.75
C VAL A 24 -6.32 10.87 -9.43
N MET A 25 -6.03 10.20 -8.32
CA MET A 25 -6.03 10.75 -6.99
C MET A 25 -4.63 10.61 -6.39
N LEU A 26 -4.08 11.71 -5.87
CA LEU A 26 -2.75 11.70 -5.30
C LEU A 26 -2.60 12.71 -4.16
N TYR A 27 -1.65 12.42 -3.29
CA TYR A 27 -1.12 13.33 -2.31
C TYR A 27 0.36 13.02 -2.05
N ALA A 28 1.16 14.06 -1.94
CA ALA A 28 2.58 13.93 -1.60
C ALA A 28 2.99 15.03 -0.61
N LYS A 29 3.95 14.71 0.26
CA LYS A 29 4.45 15.63 1.28
C LYS A 29 5.94 15.42 1.53
N ASN A 30 6.70 16.49 1.52
CA ASN A 30 8.07 16.48 2.04
C ASN A 30 8.01 16.46 3.57
N LEU A 31 8.47 15.39 4.18
CA LEU A 31 8.36 15.16 5.63
C LEU A 31 9.33 16.00 6.46
N ARG A 32 10.34 16.62 5.80
CA ARG A 32 11.29 17.53 6.45
C ARG A 32 10.81 18.98 6.41
N THR A 33 10.33 19.45 5.26
CA THR A 33 9.93 20.85 5.07
C THR A 33 8.45 21.12 5.31
N GLY A 34 7.62 20.07 5.25
CA GLY A 34 6.17 20.17 5.34
C GLY A 34 5.49 20.61 4.04
N ARG A 35 6.24 20.94 2.95
CA ARG A 35 5.63 21.27 1.65
C ARG A 35 4.86 20.05 1.13
N ASP A 36 3.69 20.31 0.57
CA ASP A 36 2.82 19.26 0.06
C ASP A 36 2.15 19.64 -1.25
N PHE A 37 1.61 18.63 -1.93
CA PHE A 37 0.81 18.79 -3.13
C PHE A 37 -0.25 17.68 -3.19
N GLY A 38 -1.47 18.00 -3.68
CA GLY A 38 -2.52 16.99 -3.78
C GLY A 38 -3.58 17.29 -4.84
N ARG A 39 -4.13 16.22 -5.42
CA ARG A 39 -5.33 16.23 -6.26
C ARG A 39 -6.24 15.10 -5.82
N GLY A 40 -7.48 15.42 -5.43
CA GLY A 40 -8.38 14.45 -4.86
C GLY A 40 -7.82 13.77 -3.60
N ALA A 41 -7.00 14.49 -2.80
CA ALA A 41 -6.29 13.93 -1.66
C ALA A 41 -7.20 13.31 -0.61
N GLU A 42 -8.45 13.80 -0.48
CA GLU A 42 -9.47 13.31 0.45
C GLU A 42 -10.46 12.33 -0.21
N THR A 43 -10.31 12.08 -1.52
CA THR A 43 -11.20 11.15 -2.22
C THR A 43 -10.94 9.73 -1.76
N LYS A 44 -12.00 9.01 -1.38
CA LYS A 44 -11.91 7.58 -1.06
C LYS A 44 -11.56 6.78 -2.32
N VAL A 45 -10.51 5.98 -2.23
CA VAL A 45 -10.01 5.13 -3.31
C VAL A 45 -9.93 3.67 -2.88
N ARG A 46 -9.98 2.77 -3.85
CA ARG A 46 -9.67 1.35 -3.63
C ARG A 46 -8.17 1.20 -3.35
N THR A 47 -7.83 0.39 -2.36
CA THR A 47 -6.42 0.21 -1.98
C THR A 47 -5.66 -0.78 -2.86
N ALA A 48 -6.36 -1.77 -3.44
CA ALA A 48 -5.66 -2.97 -3.90
C ALA A 48 -4.69 -3.49 -2.81
N SER A 49 -3.48 -3.91 -3.18
CA SER A 49 -2.49 -4.43 -2.23
C SER A 49 -1.81 -3.38 -1.36
N THR A 50 -2.05 -2.07 -1.55
CA THR A 50 -1.49 -1.06 -0.64
C THR A 50 -2.06 -1.16 0.78
N ILE A 51 -3.23 -1.82 0.97
CA ILE A 51 -3.77 -2.13 2.30
C ILE A 51 -2.84 -3.02 3.14
N LYS A 52 -1.93 -3.75 2.53
CA LYS A 52 -0.97 -4.63 3.21
C LYS A 52 -0.01 -3.85 4.12
N LEU A 53 0.23 -2.57 3.81
CA LEU A 53 0.99 -1.67 4.70
C LEU A 53 0.25 -1.42 6.03
N PRO A 54 -1.00 -0.94 6.06
CA PRO A 54 -1.77 -0.86 7.31
C PRO A 54 -1.91 -2.21 8.04
N ILE A 55 -2.06 -3.33 7.31
CA ILE A 55 -2.12 -4.67 7.92
C ILE A 55 -0.80 -4.98 8.65
N LEU A 56 0.36 -4.69 8.05
CA LEU A 56 1.66 -4.87 8.69
C LEU A 56 1.79 -4.00 9.95
N CYS A 57 1.41 -2.73 9.89
CA CYS A 57 1.44 -1.84 11.07
C CYS A 57 0.55 -2.34 12.22
N ALA A 58 -0.63 -2.87 11.91
CA ALA A 58 -1.51 -3.46 12.92
C ALA A 58 -0.94 -4.77 13.50
N LEU A 59 -0.33 -5.61 12.66
CA LEU A 59 0.36 -6.83 13.13
C LEU A 59 1.48 -6.47 14.10
N GLU A 60 2.31 -5.48 13.77
CA GLU A 60 3.38 -4.98 14.64
C GLU A 60 2.85 -4.49 15.99
N SER A 61 1.73 -3.77 15.98
CA SER A 61 1.08 -3.32 17.22
C SER A 61 0.64 -4.49 18.11
N LEU A 62 0.15 -5.58 17.50
CA LEU A 62 -0.25 -6.77 18.25
C LEU A 62 0.96 -7.57 18.75
N ILE A 63 2.08 -7.53 18.04
CA ILE A 63 3.34 -8.15 18.47
C ILE A 63 3.93 -7.38 19.65
N ASP A 64 4.00 -6.06 19.57
CA ASP A 64 4.46 -5.20 20.68
C ASP A 64 3.61 -5.39 21.94
N ALA A 65 2.29 -5.57 21.76
CA ALA A 65 1.35 -5.88 22.84
C ALA A 65 1.43 -7.34 23.36
N GLY A 66 2.32 -8.17 22.81
CA GLY A 66 2.49 -9.59 23.19
C GLY A 66 1.30 -10.50 22.81
N LYS A 67 0.40 -10.05 21.95
CA LYS A 67 -0.78 -10.83 21.49
C LYS A 67 -0.47 -11.75 20.32
N VAL A 68 0.58 -11.47 19.58
CA VAL A 68 1.15 -12.25 18.49
C VAL A 68 2.66 -12.31 18.69
N ARG A 69 3.32 -13.33 18.20
CA ARG A 69 4.78 -13.44 18.24
C ARG A 69 5.34 -13.64 16.84
N TRP A 70 6.50 -13.07 16.56
CA TRP A 70 7.19 -13.23 15.27
C TRP A 70 7.57 -14.67 14.96
N ASP A 71 7.91 -15.45 15.97
CA ASP A 71 8.29 -16.87 15.86
C ASP A 71 7.09 -17.84 15.90
N GLU A 72 5.86 -17.33 16.08
CA GLU A 72 4.64 -18.13 15.97
C GLU A 72 4.55 -18.80 14.60
N ARG A 73 4.15 -20.06 14.56
CA ARG A 73 4.12 -20.87 13.35
C ARG A 73 2.75 -20.84 12.70
N LEU A 74 2.72 -20.64 11.39
CA LEU A 74 1.53 -20.71 10.56
C LEU A 74 1.68 -21.85 9.56
N LEU A 75 0.76 -22.81 9.63
CA LEU A 75 0.73 -23.97 8.75
C LEU A 75 -0.11 -23.65 7.50
N LEU A 76 0.52 -23.74 6.33
CA LEU A 76 -0.15 -23.52 5.04
C LEU A 76 -1.01 -24.74 4.68
N LYS A 77 -2.30 -24.56 4.51
CA LYS A 77 -3.25 -25.58 4.07
C LYS A 77 -3.67 -25.34 2.62
N ALA A 78 -4.15 -26.37 1.94
CA ALA A 78 -4.67 -26.25 0.58
C ALA A 78 -5.74 -25.16 0.44
N ASP A 79 -6.65 -25.07 1.42
CA ASP A 79 -7.76 -24.12 1.42
C ASP A 79 -7.34 -22.66 1.68
N ASP A 80 -6.14 -22.44 2.23
CA ASP A 80 -5.61 -21.09 2.46
C ASP A 80 -5.12 -20.43 1.16
N LYS A 81 -4.77 -21.24 0.17
CA LYS A 81 -4.14 -20.79 -1.06
C LYS A 81 -5.10 -19.99 -1.93
N VAL A 82 -4.67 -18.80 -2.32
CA VAL A 82 -5.36 -17.96 -3.28
C VAL A 82 -4.40 -17.55 -4.41
N THR A 83 -4.98 -17.30 -5.58
CA THR A 83 -4.24 -16.90 -6.78
C THR A 83 -3.95 -15.39 -6.81
N GLY A 84 -3.30 -14.94 -7.87
CA GLY A 84 -2.82 -13.58 -8.04
C GLY A 84 -1.37 -13.44 -7.59
N SER A 85 -1.04 -12.34 -6.90
CA SER A 85 0.35 -12.04 -6.52
C SER A 85 0.89 -12.99 -5.46
N GLY A 86 2.22 -13.22 -5.50
CA GLY A 86 2.97 -13.95 -4.50
C GLY A 86 3.38 -15.34 -4.92
N VAL A 87 4.01 -16.06 -4.00
CA VAL A 87 4.64 -17.38 -4.22
C VAL A 87 4.10 -18.48 -3.31
N MET A 88 3.47 -18.13 -2.19
CA MET A 88 3.01 -19.11 -1.20
C MET A 88 1.95 -20.05 -1.73
N GLY A 89 1.12 -19.61 -2.67
CA GLY A 89 0.15 -20.48 -3.36
C GLY A 89 0.79 -21.70 -4.07
N ASN A 90 2.08 -21.63 -4.39
CA ASN A 90 2.84 -22.68 -5.07
C ASN A 90 3.61 -23.60 -4.11
N LEU A 91 3.68 -23.28 -2.83
CA LEU A 91 4.36 -24.13 -1.84
C LEU A 91 3.54 -25.38 -1.54
N ALA A 92 4.20 -26.44 -1.02
CA ALA A 92 3.51 -27.66 -0.60
C ALA A 92 2.56 -27.41 0.56
N ASP A 93 1.44 -28.16 0.61
CA ASP A 93 0.57 -28.20 1.77
C ASP A 93 1.36 -28.73 2.96
N GLY A 94 1.10 -28.17 4.14
CA GLY A 94 1.86 -28.49 5.35
C GLY A 94 3.16 -27.69 5.48
N THR A 95 3.49 -26.78 4.54
CA THR A 95 4.60 -25.84 4.71
C THR A 95 4.35 -25.00 5.96
N ASP A 96 5.35 -24.98 6.85
CA ASP A 96 5.29 -24.32 8.14
C ASP A 96 6.23 -23.10 8.15
N LEU A 97 5.66 -21.90 8.30
CA LEU A 97 6.35 -20.62 8.24
C LEU A 97 6.11 -19.82 9.51
N THR A 98 7.07 -18.99 9.89
CA THR A 98 6.86 -18.04 10.99
C THR A 98 5.98 -16.88 10.55
N VAL A 99 5.26 -16.26 11.49
CA VAL A 99 4.52 -15.00 11.26
C VAL A 99 5.43 -13.97 10.58
N ARG A 100 6.71 -13.86 10.99
CA ARG A 100 7.70 -12.97 10.39
C ARG A 100 7.90 -13.24 8.90
N ASN A 101 8.11 -14.51 8.53
CA ASN A 101 8.33 -14.86 7.12
C ASN A 101 7.09 -14.59 6.27
N VAL A 102 5.90 -14.90 6.80
CA VAL A 102 4.62 -14.64 6.12
C VAL A 102 4.40 -13.13 5.95
N ALA A 103 4.68 -12.32 6.98
CA ALA A 103 4.55 -10.85 6.90
C ALA A 103 5.52 -10.25 5.86
N ILE A 104 6.78 -10.74 5.81
CA ILE A 104 7.74 -10.31 4.79
C ILE A 104 7.21 -10.63 3.38
N LEU A 105 6.75 -11.85 3.13
CA LEU A 105 6.20 -12.25 1.82
C LEU A 105 4.94 -11.44 1.45
N MET A 106 4.08 -11.13 2.43
CA MET A 106 2.92 -10.25 2.22
C MET A 106 3.32 -8.91 1.62
N ILE A 107 4.46 -8.36 1.99
CA ILE A 107 4.93 -7.04 1.55
C ILE A 107 5.78 -7.17 0.29
N ILE A 108 6.90 -7.92 0.33
CA ILE A 108 7.96 -7.82 -0.69
C ILE A 108 7.58 -8.39 -2.06
N VAL A 109 6.71 -9.39 -2.10
CA VAL A 109 6.14 -9.98 -3.34
C VAL A 109 4.61 -9.90 -3.33
N SER A 110 4.06 -9.03 -2.49
CA SER A 110 2.61 -8.80 -2.40
C SER A 110 1.77 -10.09 -2.25
N ASP A 111 2.25 -11.09 -1.51
CA ASP A 111 1.65 -12.42 -1.47
C ASP A 111 0.24 -12.41 -0.91
N ASN A 112 -0.72 -12.89 -1.70
CA ASN A 112 -2.14 -12.90 -1.35
C ASN A 112 -2.47 -13.99 -0.32
N THR A 113 -1.84 -15.15 -0.41
CA THR A 113 -1.99 -16.24 0.56
C THR A 113 -1.42 -15.82 1.91
N ALA A 114 -0.24 -15.18 1.91
CA ALA A 114 0.35 -14.60 3.12
C ALA A 114 -0.57 -13.55 3.76
N THR A 115 -1.18 -12.67 2.95
CA THR A 115 -2.14 -11.67 3.44
C THR A 115 -3.30 -12.32 4.18
N ASN A 116 -3.86 -13.39 3.61
CA ASN A 116 -4.99 -14.09 4.20
C ASN A 116 -4.60 -14.80 5.51
N LEU A 117 -3.43 -15.44 5.57
CA LEU A 117 -2.93 -16.06 6.80
C LEU A 117 -2.71 -15.05 7.92
N ILE A 118 -2.17 -13.87 7.60
CA ILE A 118 -2.04 -12.79 8.59
C ILE A 118 -3.43 -12.31 9.03
N LEU A 119 -4.37 -12.07 8.11
CA LEU A 119 -5.72 -11.64 8.47
C LEU A 119 -6.51 -12.73 9.22
N ASP A 120 -6.23 -14.01 9.02
CA ASP A 120 -6.80 -15.08 9.85
C ASP A 120 -6.27 -15.03 11.28
N ARG A 121 -5.02 -14.62 11.46
CA ARG A 121 -4.39 -14.50 12.77
C ARG A 121 -4.80 -13.25 13.54
N ILE A 122 -4.94 -12.10 12.87
CA ILE A 122 -5.18 -10.82 13.56
C ILE A 122 -6.56 -10.22 13.32
N THR A 123 -7.28 -10.61 12.28
CA THR A 123 -8.57 -10.13 11.76
C THR A 123 -8.52 -8.73 11.11
N ALA A 124 -9.38 -8.52 10.11
CA ALA A 124 -9.52 -7.21 9.47
C ALA A 124 -10.14 -6.16 10.42
N ASP A 125 -10.94 -6.58 11.41
CA ASP A 125 -11.46 -5.69 12.44
C ASP A 125 -10.35 -5.16 13.35
N ALA A 126 -9.39 -5.99 13.77
CA ALA A 126 -8.26 -5.53 14.57
C ALA A 126 -7.37 -4.54 13.80
N VAL A 127 -7.23 -4.71 12.48
CA VAL A 127 -6.57 -3.71 11.61
C VAL A 127 -7.31 -2.38 11.68
N ASN A 128 -8.64 -2.41 11.56
CA ASN A 128 -9.46 -1.20 11.58
C ASN A 128 -9.47 -0.52 12.95
N ASP A 129 -9.54 -1.29 14.05
CA ASP A 129 -9.45 -0.77 15.41
C ASP A 129 -8.09 -0.08 15.65
N TYR A 130 -7.00 -0.64 15.13
CA TYR A 130 -5.67 -0.01 15.17
C TYR A 130 -5.63 1.30 14.37
N LEU A 131 -6.18 1.32 13.15
CA LEU A 131 -6.24 2.51 12.32
C LEU A 131 -7.04 3.65 12.99
N ASP A 132 -8.14 3.33 13.65
CA ASP A 132 -8.88 4.30 14.45
C ASP A 132 -8.02 4.87 15.60
N ALA A 133 -7.29 4.01 16.29
CA ALA A 133 -6.44 4.40 17.42
C ALA A 133 -5.30 5.36 17.00
N ILE A 134 -4.79 5.25 15.77
CA ILE A 134 -3.74 6.15 15.25
C ILE A 134 -4.29 7.32 14.43
N GLY A 135 -5.62 7.51 14.39
CA GLY A 135 -6.27 8.65 13.75
C GLY A 135 -6.40 8.57 12.22
N LEU A 136 -6.58 7.36 11.67
CA LEU A 136 -6.78 7.09 10.24
C LEU A 136 -8.15 6.42 9.97
N PRO A 137 -9.28 7.12 10.27
CA PRO A 137 -10.60 6.51 10.23
C PRO A 137 -11.16 6.27 8.83
N LEU A 138 -10.56 6.83 7.78
CA LEU A 138 -11.00 6.62 6.39
C LEU A 138 -10.32 5.43 5.71
N THR A 139 -9.24 4.92 6.31
CA THR A 139 -8.54 3.72 5.83
C THR A 139 -9.12 2.47 6.49
N ARG A 140 -9.57 1.51 5.68
CA ARG A 140 -10.20 0.28 6.17
C ARG A 140 -9.74 -0.95 5.42
N SER A 141 -9.39 -1.99 6.14
CA SER A 141 -9.32 -3.36 5.65
C SER A 141 -10.72 -3.94 5.65
N ASN A 142 -11.28 -4.22 4.48
CA ASN A 142 -12.67 -4.67 4.37
C ASN A 142 -12.82 -6.18 4.49
N ARG A 143 -11.93 -6.96 3.90
CA ARG A 143 -12.02 -8.43 3.82
C ARG A 143 -10.69 -9.07 3.42
N LYS A 144 -10.65 -10.40 3.45
CA LYS A 144 -9.56 -11.18 2.90
C LYS A 144 -9.49 -11.09 1.36
N VAL A 145 -8.34 -11.41 0.80
CA VAL A 145 -8.14 -11.51 -0.65
C VAL A 145 -8.89 -12.70 -1.19
N ARG A 146 -9.57 -12.55 -2.33
CA ARG A 146 -10.38 -13.61 -2.93
C ARG A 146 -9.71 -14.42 -4.04
N GLY A 147 -8.54 -13.99 -4.50
CA GLY A 147 -7.88 -14.59 -5.66
C GLY A 147 -8.45 -14.08 -7.00
N ASP A 148 -8.06 -14.68 -8.11
CA ASP A 148 -8.40 -14.27 -9.47
C ASP A 148 -8.62 -15.45 -10.43
N GLY A 149 -9.02 -15.13 -11.66
CA GLY A 149 -9.14 -16.07 -12.76
C GLY A 149 -10.03 -17.28 -12.45
N ALA A 150 -9.66 -18.42 -13.01
CA ALA A 150 -10.42 -19.69 -12.88
C ALA A 150 -10.45 -20.24 -11.44
N LYS A 151 -9.57 -19.75 -10.56
CA LYS A 151 -9.49 -20.13 -9.16
C LYS A 151 -10.09 -19.08 -8.23
N LEU A 152 -10.94 -18.20 -8.75
CA LEU A 152 -11.59 -17.15 -8.00
C LEU A 152 -12.36 -17.73 -6.81
N LYS A 153 -12.09 -17.22 -5.62
CA LYS A 153 -12.80 -17.58 -4.38
C LYS A 153 -13.80 -16.50 -4.00
N ASP A 154 -14.89 -16.90 -3.33
CA ASP A 154 -15.79 -15.94 -2.73
C ASP A 154 -15.07 -15.11 -1.64
N PRO A 155 -15.42 -13.84 -1.48
CA PRO A 155 -14.87 -13.01 -0.41
C PRO A 155 -15.18 -13.61 0.95
N THR A 156 -14.16 -13.67 1.80
CA THR A 156 -14.25 -14.15 3.18
C THR A 156 -13.58 -13.17 4.14
N GLY A 157 -13.71 -13.39 5.44
CA GLY A 157 -13.04 -12.59 6.45
C GLY A 157 -13.44 -11.12 6.40
N TRP A 158 -14.73 -10.83 6.17
CA TRP A 158 -15.26 -9.47 6.19
C TRP A 158 -15.12 -8.84 7.57
N SER A 159 -14.61 -7.61 7.60
CA SER A 159 -14.69 -6.76 8.79
C SER A 159 -16.08 -6.13 8.94
N ARG A 160 -16.36 -5.60 10.13
CA ARG A 160 -17.56 -4.77 10.37
C ARG A 160 -17.67 -3.61 9.36
N ALA A 161 -16.53 -2.95 9.07
CA ALA A 161 -16.46 -1.88 8.08
C ALA A 161 -16.72 -2.40 6.66
N GLY A 162 -16.24 -3.59 6.31
CA GLY A 162 -16.43 -4.20 5.00
C GLY A 162 -17.86 -4.66 4.75
N LEU A 163 -18.63 -4.94 5.80
CA LEU A 163 -20.06 -5.30 5.69
C LEU A 163 -20.97 -4.09 5.41
N ILE A 164 -20.48 -2.86 5.62
CA ILE A 164 -21.20 -1.65 5.25
C ILE A 164 -21.34 -1.58 3.73
N GLU A 165 -22.57 -1.43 3.20
CA GLU A 165 -22.86 -1.51 1.77
C GLU A 165 -22.01 -0.55 0.93
N GLU A 166 -21.84 0.68 1.40
CA GLU A 166 -21.05 1.72 0.74
C GLU A 166 -19.57 1.37 0.62
N ASN A 167 -19.06 0.49 1.49
CA ASN A 167 -17.65 0.06 1.48
C ASN A 167 -17.40 -1.14 0.56
N LYS A 168 -18.42 -1.92 0.21
CA LYS A 168 -18.26 -3.12 -0.63
C LYS A 168 -17.66 -2.83 -1.99
N LYS A 169 -17.99 -1.67 -2.59
CA LYS A 169 -17.42 -1.24 -3.89
C LYS A 169 -15.89 -1.07 -3.87
N TYR A 170 -15.30 -0.85 -2.70
CA TYR A 170 -13.85 -0.70 -2.57
C TYR A 170 -13.11 -2.06 -2.47
N GLY A 171 -13.82 -3.17 -2.44
CA GLY A 171 -13.25 -4.51 -2.46
C GLY A 171 -12.41 -4.82 -1.22
N LEU A 172 -11.11 -5.09 -1.38
CA LEU A 172 -10.19 -5.50 -0.32
C LEU A 172 -10.05 -4.43 0.80
N GLY A 173 -10.04 -3.16 0.40
CA GLY A 173 -9.90 -2.05 1.33
C GLY A 173 -10.12 -0.70 0.68
N VAL A 174 -10.35 0.29 1.52
CA VAL A 174 -10.53 1.71 1.16
C VAL A 174 -9.56 2.59 1.93
N THR A 175 -9.13 3.68 1.30
CA THR A 175 -8.30 4.72 1.91
C THR A 175 -8.51 6.07 1.23
N THR A 176 -7.78 7.09 1.68
CA THR A 176 -7.54 8.31 0.92
C THR A 176 -6.04 8.51 0.71
N PRO A 177 -5.60 9.17 -0.37
CA PRO A 177 -4.17 9.47 -0.56
C PRO A 177 -3.55 10.18 0.65
N ARG A 178 -4.31 11.11 1.28
CA ARG A 178 -3.84 11.83 2.47
C ARG A 178 -3.61 10.92 3.66
N GLU A 179 -4.51 9.97 3.95
CA GLU A 179 -4.32 9.06 5.08
C GLU A 179 -3.15 8.10 4.87
N MET A 180 -2.92 7.63 3.65
CA MET A 180 -1.74 6.81 3.36
C MET A 180 -0.44 7.59 3.56
N VAL A 181 -0.37 8.84 3.09
CA VAL A 181 0.79 9.71 3.37
C VAL A 181 0.91 10.00 4.87
N ARG A 182 -0.19 10.15 5.58
CA ARG A 182 -0.16 10.32 7.04
C ARG A 182 0.40 9.08 7.74
N LEU A 183 0.06 7.89 7.30
CA LEU A 183 0.64 6.64 7.85
C LEU A 183 2.15 6.59 7.58
N LEU A 184 2.60 6.92 6.37
CA LEU A 184 4.02 7.01 6.04
C LEU A 184 4.75 8.07 6.87
N GLU A 185 4.11 9.22 7.12
CA GLU A 185 4.63 10.26 8.01
C GLU A 185 4.80 9.75 9.46
N LEU A 186 3.81 9.01 9.98
CA LEU A 186 3.89 8.40 11.31
C LEU A 186 5.03 7.38 11.39
N LEU A 187 5.25 6.59 10.35
CA LEU A 187 6.38 5.66 10.24
C LEU A 187 7.71 6.40 10.29
N GLU A 188 7.90 7.40 9.45
CA GLU A 188 9.15 8.17 9.39
C GLU A 188 9.44 8.92 10.69
N GLN A 189 8.40 9.33 11.42
CA GLN A 189 8.52 9.97 12.73
C GLN A 189 8.74 8.98 13.89
N GLY A 190 8.78 7.67 13.64
CA GLY A 190 8.91 6.66 14.69
C GLY A 190 7.67 6.54 15.59
N LYS A 191 6.48 6.91 15.09
CA LYS A 191 5.22 6.98 15.86
C LYS A 191 4.25 5.82 15.59
N VAL A 192 4.60 4.90 14.71
CA VAL A 192 3.88 3.63 14.57
C VAL A 192 4.42 2.69 15.63
N VAL A 193 3.65 2.53 16.71
CA VAL A 193 3.97 1.76 17.92
C VAL A 193 5.20 2.33 18.67
N SER A 194 6.40 2.21 18.08
CA SER A 194 7.66 2.71 18.62
C SER A 194 8.63 3.06 17.50
N PRO A 195 9.73 3.81 17.77
CA PRO A 195 10.76 4.08 16.77
C PRO A 195 11.39 2.81 16.18
N ALA A 196 11.58 1.76 16.99
CA ALA A 196 12.15 0.49 16.53
C ALA A 196 11.18 -0.25 15.61
N VAL A 197 9.90 -0.31 15.95
CA VAL A 197 8.84 -0.91 15.13
C VAL A 197 8.66 -0.15 13.82
N SER A 198 8.58 1.18 13.89
CA SER A 198 8.47 2.01 12.68
C SER A 198 9.63 1.79 11.71
N LYS A 199 10.86 1.68 12.25
CA LYS A 199 12.03 1.36 11.45
C LYS A 199 11.93 -0.02 10.83
N ASP A 200 11.49 -1.05 11.56
CA ASP A 200 11.33 -2.41 11.04
C ASP A 200 10.32 -2.47 9.88
N VAL A 201 9.18 -1.79 10.01
CA VAL A 201 8.20 -1.65 8.91
C VAL A 201 8.83 -0.99 7.69
N LEU A 202 9.56 0.11 7.86
CA LEU A 202 10.24 0.80 6.75
C LEU A 202 11.32 -0.08 6.12
N ASP A 203 12.09 -0.83 6.91
CA ASP A 203 13.10 -1.76 6.40
C ASP A 203 12.45 -2.89 5.56
N ILE A 204 11.29 -3.42 5.97
CA ILE A 204 10.53 -4.39 5.16
C ILE A 204 10.04 -3.75 3.86
N LEU A 205 9.53 -2.52 3.88
CA LEU A 205 9.09 -1.81 2.67
C LEU A 205 10.25 -1.54 1.69
N LYS A 206 11.47 -1.30 2.18
CA LYS A 206 12.66 -1.13 1.34
C LYS A 206 13.10 -2.41 0.63
N MET A 207 12.71 -3.57 1.13
CA MET A 207 12.95 -4.87 0.49
C MET A 207 11.96 -5.18 -0.64
N GLN A 208 11.09 -4.23 -1.04
CA GLN A 208 10.07 -4.44 -2.07
C GLN A 208 10.67 -4.91 -3.41
N HIS A 209 10.14 -6.01 -3.95
CA HIS A 209 10.54 -6.58 -5.24
C HIS A 209 9.68 -6.07 -6.41
N GLU A 210 8.43 -5.63 -6.14
CA GLU A 210 7.55 -5.05 -7.14
C GLU A 210 7.93 -3.56 -7.33
N ARG A 211 8.56 -3.23 -8.45
CA ARG A 211 9.08 -1.88 -8.75
C ARG A 211 8.41 -1.24 -9.96
N GLU A 212 7.12 -1.50 -10.17
CA GLU A 212 6.38 -1.03 -11.34
C GLU A 212 5.93 0.43 -11.20
N GLY A 213 5.68 0.92 -9.98
CA GLY A 213 5.17 2.26 -9.69
C GLY A 213 6.26 3.30 -9.37
N ILE A 214 6.19 3.91 -8.19
CA ILE A 214 7.10 4.98 -7.74
C ILE A 214 8.57 4.58 -7.84
N ALA A 215 8.89 3.31 -7.57
CA ALA A 215 10.26 2.79 -7.61
C ALA A 215 10.74 2.40 -9.02
N ARG A 216 9.91 2.51 -10.05
CA ARG A 216 10.28 2.15 -11.43
C ARG A 216 11.42 3.03 -11.92
N HIS A 217 12.47 2.37 -12.46
CA HIS A 217 13.67 3.06 -12.96
C HIS A 217 14.33 4.03 -11.96
N ALA A 218 14.06 3.89 -10.67
CA ALA A 218 14.83 4.63 -9.67
C ALA A 218 16.29 4.25 -9.74
N PRO A 219 17.23 5.22 -9.68
CA PRO A 219 18.65 4.92 -9.55
C PRO A 219 18.93 4.03 -8.34
N ASP A 220 19.98 3.20 -8.43
CA ASP A 220 20.33 2.25 -7.36
C ASP A 220 20.73 2.91 -6.04
N ASP A 221 21.16 4.17 -6.10
CA ASP A 221 21.52 5.00 -4.94
C ASP A 221 20.33 5.73 -4.30
N VAL A 222 19.14 5.64 -4.89
CA VAL A 222 17.90 6.22 -4.32
C VAL A 222 17.16 5.15 -3.52
N GLU A 223 17.13 5.34 -2.21
CA GLU A 223 16.37 4.47 -1.32
C GLU A 223 14.87 4.79 -1.41
N ILE A 224 14.05 3.74 -1.57
CA ILE A 224 12.59 3.85 -1.62
C ILE A 224 11.98 2.77 -0.74
N ALA A 225 11.08 3.18 0.14
CA ALA A 225 10.24 2.30 0.94
C ALA A 225 8.82 2.37 0.37
N SER A 226 8.32 1.33 -0.33
CA SER A 226 7.02 1.41 -0.97
C SER A 226 6.20 0.13 -0.91
N LYS A 227 4.90 0.26 -1.18
CA LYS A 227 3.99 -0.84 -1.43
C LYS A 227 3.09 -0.54 -2.62
N HIS A 228 3.28 -1.33 -3.67
CA HIS A 228 2.49 -1.29 -4.88
C HIS A 228 1.20 -2.12 -4.75
N GLY A 229 0.19 -1.80 -5.57
CA GLY A 229 -1.08 -2.52 -5.63
C GLY A 229 -1.79 -2.41 -6.98
N SER A 230 -2.30 -3.53 -7.48
CA SER A 230 -2.96 -3.61 -8.80
C SER A 230 -4.30 -4.33 -8.70
N LEU A 231 -5.27 -3.87 -9.46
CA LEU A 231 -6.49 -4.56 -9.86
C LEU A 231 -6.69 -4.28 -11.35
N ASP A 232 -7.64 -4.94 -12.02
CA ASP A 232 -7.80 -4.84 -13.47
C ASP A 232 -7.68 -3.40 -14.00
N ALA A 233 -8.56 -2.51 -13.56
CA ALA A 233 -8.60 -1.12 -14.02
C ALA A 233 -7.93 -0.13 -13.03
N LEU A 234 -7.13 -0.62 -12.06
CA LEU A 234 -6.52 0.18 -11.01
C LEU A 234 -5.04 -0.14 -10.83
N ARG A 235 -4.25 0.92 -10.65
CA ARG A 235 -2.89 0.88 -10.10
C ARG A 235 -2.79 1.86 -8.94
N SER A 236 -2.09 1.46 -7.89
CA SER A 236 -1.85 2.30 -6.72
C SER A 236 -0.46 2.05 -6.17
N ASP A 237 0.21 3.09 -5.73
CA ASP A 237 1.48 2.96 -5.03
C ASP A 237 1.58 3.97 -3.89
N VAL A 238 2.10 3.52 -2.77
CA VAL A 238 2.30 4.33 -1.57
C VAL A 238 3.72 4.11 -1.05
N GLY A 239 4.46 5.19 -0.79
CA GLY A 239 5.84 5.02 -0.36
C GLY A 239 6.54 6.32 0.01
N ILE A 240 7.78 6.18 0.47
CA ILE A 240 8.70 7.26 0.76
C ILE A 240 9.88 7.17 -0.19
N VAL A 241 10.14 8.24 -0.92
CA VAL A 241 11.36 8.43 -1.72
C VAL A 241 12.34 9.27 -0.89
N TYR A 242 13.50 8.71 -0.58
CA TYR A 242 14.52 9.40 0.19
C TYR A 242 15.38 10.26 -0.73
N THR A 243 15.18 11.58 -0.67
CA THR A 243 15.89 12.56 -1.51
C THR A 243 16.85 13.42 -0.69
N PRO A 244 17.86 14.06 -1.32
CA PRO A 244 18.70 15.04 -0.61
C PRO A 244 17.89 16.20 0.00
N GLY A 245 16.74 16.55 -0.63
CA GLY A 245 15.78 17.55 -0.13
C GLY A 245 14.94 17.10 1.06
N GLY A 246 15.04 15.83 1.48
CA GLY A 246 14.28 15.19 2.56
C GLY A 246 13.43 14.03 2.06
N PRO A 247 12.87 13.21 2.97
CA PRO A 247 11.95 12.14 2.62
C PRO A 247 10.67 12.71 2.03
N ILE A 248 10.25 12.22 0.88
CA ILE A 248 8.99 12.59 0.22
C ILE A 248 8.02 11.41 0.33
N ALA A 249 7.01 11.54 1.17
CA ALA A 249 5.92 10.57 1.24
C ALA A 249 4.94 10.82 0.10
N ILE A 250 4.58 9.76 -0.63
CA ILE A 250 3.75 9.82 -1.84
C ILE A 250 2.69 8.72 -1.78
N ALA A 251 1.46 9.06 -2.13
CA ALA A 251 0.39 8.10 -2.39
C ALA A 251 -0.29 8.50 -3.70
N ILE A 252 -0.32 7.60 -4.67
CA ILE A 252 -0.95 7.80 -5.97
C ILE A 252 -1.85 6.61 -6.26
N THR A 253 -3.09 6.89 -6.66
CA THR A 253 -4.01 5.88 -7.18
C THR A 253 -4.54 6.36 -8.52
N VAL A 254 -4.43 5.53 -9.53
CA VAL A 254 -5.09 5.68 -10.82
C VAL A 254 -6.15 4.57 -10.95
N ASP A 255 -7.35 4.91 -11.34
CA ASP A 255 -8.50 4.01 -11.38
C ASP A 255 -9.37 4.27 -12.60
N ASP A 256 -10.32 3.36 -12.85
CA ASP A 256 -11.23 3.44 -14.00
C ASP A 256 -10.49 3.48 -15.35
N MET A 257 -9.33 2.84 -15.43
CA MET A 257 -8.57 2.74 -16.68
C MET A 257 -9.28 1.82 -17.67
N PRO A 258 -9.29 2.17 -18.98
CA PRO A 258 -9.76 1.25 -20.02
C PRO A 258 -8.79 0.08 -20.24
N ASP A 259 -7.51 0.28 -19.90
CA ASP A 259 -6.46 -0.71 -20.01
C ASP A 259 -6.38 -1.53 -18.72
N THR A 260 -6.57 -2.85 -18.84
CA THR A 260 -6.66 -3.78 -17.71
C THR A 260 -5.52 -4.81 -17.70
N ASP A 261 -4.50 -4.66 -18.57
CA ASP A 261 -3.38 -5.60 -18.60
C ASP A 261 -2.48 -5.45 -17.35
N TYR A 262 -1.71 -6.50 -17.07
CA TYR A 262 -0.73 -6.55 -16.00
C TYR A 262 0.71 -6.57 -16.54
N SER A 263 0.90 -6.05 -17.75
CA SER A 263 2.25 -5.94 -18.32
C SER A 263 3.05 -4.86 -17.57
N PRO A 264 4.40 -4.96 -17.59
CA PRO A 264 5.26 -3.91 -17.03
C PRO A 264 5.07 -2.54 -17.71
N ASP A 265 4.42 -2.52 -18.86
CA ASP A 265 4.16 -1.33 -19.67
C ASP A 265 2.74 -0.77 -19.51
N ASN A 266 1.98 -1.25 -18.53
CA ASN A 266 0.65 -0.72 -18.23
C ASN A 266 0.68 0.81 -18.06
N VAL A 267 -0.28 1.48 -18.67
CA VAL A 267 -0.33 2.95 -18.71
C VAL A 267 -0.48 3.59 -17.33
N GLY A 268 -1.12 2.90 -16.38
CA GLY A 268 -1.28 3.36 -15.00
C GLY A 268 0.03 3.30 -14.22
N ASP A 269 0.80 2.23 -14.38
CA ASP A 269 2.11 2.09 -13.73
C ASP A 269 3.11 3.12 -14.27
N LYS A 270 3.11 3.37 -15.58
CA LYS A 270 3.91 4.44 -16.20
C LYS A 270 3.53 5.81 -15.65
N LEU A 271 2.23 6.11 -15.56
CA LEU A 271 1.77 7.38 -15.02
C LEU A 271 2.15 7.56 -13.55
N ILE A 272 2.03 6.51 -12.72
CA ILE A 272 2.45 6.56 -11.31
C ILE A 272 3.94 6.84 -11.18
N TRP A 273 4.77 6.21 -12.00
CA TRP A 273 6.21 6.47 -12.04
C TRP A 273 6.51 7.92 -12.42
N GLU A 274 5.95 8.44 -13.52
CA GLU A 274 6.18 9.81 -13.99
C GLU A 274 5.70 10.84 -12.94
N LEU A 275 4.53 10.63 -12.35
CA LEU A 275 4.02 11.47 -11.26
C LEU A 275 4.92 11.40 -10.02
N GLY A 276 5.39 10.21 -9.66
CA GLY A 276 6.31 10.01 -8.55
C GLY A 276 7.59 10.83 -8.70
N GLN A 277 8.18 10.84 -9.90
CA GLN A 277 9.36 11.65 -10.21
C GLN A 277 9.08 13.14 -10.15
N VAL A 278 7.96 13.58 -10.75
CA VAL A 278 7.56 15.01 -10.75
C VAL A 278 7.31 15.50 -9.33
N LEU A 279 6.63 14.71 -8.49
CA LEU A 279 6.35 15.05 -7.09
C LEU A 279 7.61 15.05 -6.24
N ALA A 280 8.46 14.02 -6.37
CA ALA A 280 9.71 13.95 -5.65
C ALA A 280 10.65 15.11 -5.99
N ALA A 281 10.77 15.49 -7.26
CA ALA A 281 11.58 16.62 -7.66
C ALA A 281 10.98 17.98 -7.28
N GLY A 282 9.65 18.13 -7.38
CA GLY A 282 8.96 19.39 -7.12
C GLY A 282 8.83 19.77 -5.64
N LEU A 283 8.90 18.79 -4.76
CA LEU A 283 8.75 18.99 -3.31
C LEU A 283 10.08 19.01 -2.52
N GLN A 284 11.21 18.85 -3.20
CA GLN A 284 12.54 18.98 -2.57
C GLN A 284 12.81 20.36 -2.00
#